data_b9515527dbc8be6cac5e82753e8a64f5
#
_entry.id   b9515527dbc8be6cac5e82753e8a64f5
#
_cell.length_a   1.000
_cell.length_b   1.000
_cell.length_c   1.000
_cell.angle_alpha   90.00
_cell.angle_beta   90.00
_cell.angle_gamma   90.00
#
_symmetry.space_group_name_H-M   'P 1'
#
loop_
_entity.id
_entity.type
_entity.pdbx_description
1 polymer ?
#
loop_
_entity_poly.entity_id
_entity_poly.type
_entity_poly.pdbx_seq_one_letter_code
_entity_poly.pdbx_strand_id
1 'polypeptide(L)'
;MALSAVNGDAHPSIELGGYIILAGTETGIGKLLDTLPQIKVGAQVYPLRSTLASPAHTPLAGPLASAARDMLGGLAWHEPATTLIDGRGVRWTPWSTDPAELADYTLGEQMTAPYRFESSVRVALREYAPDLLVLPGPGNGLGAICGQIIVAEGYRRIRSRKAFEAAQSGRRPLVVSMRPR
;
A
#
# COMPACT_ATOMS: atom_id res chain seq x y z
N MET A 1 -8.82 -4.90 -19.45
CA MET A 1 -10.07 -5.55 -19.89
C MET A 1 -11.10 -5.64 -18.77
N ALA A 2 -10.86 -6.31 -17.62
CA ALA A 2 -11.92 -6.40 -16.58
C ALA A 2 -12.36 -5.04 -15.98
N LEU A 3 -11.42 -4.12 -15.74
CA LEU A 3 -11.74 -2.78 -15.24
C LEU A 3 -12.49 -1.91 -16.26
N SER A 4 -12.26 -2.13 -17.56
CA SER A 4 -13.00 -1.43 -18.62
C SER A 4 -14.48 -1.81 -18.65
N ALA A 5 -14.83 -3.01 -18.19
CA ALA A 5 -16.20 -3.51 -18.18
C ALA A 5 -17.07 -2.90 -17.06
N VAL A 6 -16.49 -2.22 -16.08
CA VAL A 6 -17.22 -1.68 -14.91
C VAL A 6 -17.38 -0.15 -14.95
N ASN A 7 -17.01 0.52 -16.07
CA ASN A 7 -17.31 1.93 -16.37
C ASN A 7 -17.13 2.92 -15.21
N GLY A 8 -16.04 2.81 -14.45
CA GLY A 8 -15.78 3.69 -13.30
C GLY A 8 -16.48 3.27 -11.99
N ASP A 9 -17.23 2.16 -11.98
CA ASP A 9 -17.81 1.62 -10.75
C ASP A 9 -16.80 0.90 -9.85
N ALA A 10 -15.61 0.56 -10.38
CA ALA A 10 -14.50 -0.01 -9.63
C ALA A 10 -13.14 0.45 -10.17
N HIS A 11 -12.19 0.59 -9.27
CA HIS A 11 -10.88 1.18 -9.53
C HIS A 11 -9.76 0.39 -8.84
N PRO A 12 -8.51 0.46 -9.35
CA PRO A 12 -7.34 0.14 -8.54
C PRO A 12 -7.32 1.01 -7.28
N SER A 13 -7.09 0.37 -6.13
CA SER A 13 -7.03 1.04 -4.83
C SER A 13 -5.60 0.96 -4.26
N ILE A 14 -5.05 -0.25 -4.09
CA ILE A 14 -3.71 -0.42 -3.53
C ILE A 14 -2.91 -1.42 -4.37
N GLU A 15 -1.69 -1.03 -4.77
CA GLU A 15 -0.72 -1.90 -5.43
C GLU A 15 0.27 -2.46 -4.39
N LEU A 16 0.28 -3.79 -4.25
CA LEU A 16 1.00 -4.51 -3.18
C LEU A 16 2.16 -5.38 -3.69
N GLY A 17 2.72 -5.07 -4.86
CA GLY A 17 3.90 -5.81 -5.36
C GLY A 17 3.63 -7.27 -5.69
N GLY A 18 2.64 -7.53 -6.53
CA GLY A 18 2.19 -8.86 -6.94
C GLY A 18 0.72 -9.11 -6.65
N TYR A 19 0.11 -8.29 -5.80
CA TYR A 19 -1.33 -8.23 -5.56
C TYR A 19 -1.82 -6.82 -5.81
N ILE A 20 -3.07 -6.70 -6.23
CA ILE A 20 -3.76 -5.43 -6.34
C ILE A 20 -5.08 -5.52 -5.56
N ILE A 21 -5.39 -4.47 -4.82
CA ILE A 21 -6.71 -4.30 -4.22
C ILE A 21 -7.51 -3.44 -5.18
N LEU A 22 -8.70 -3.92 -5.53
CA LEU A 22 -9.69 -3.19 -6.28
C LEU A 22 -10.79 -2.75 -5.32
N ALA A 23 -11.24 -1.52 -5.43
CA ALA A 23 -12.35 -1.00 -4.65
C ALA A 23 -13.37 -0.33 -5.58
N GLY A 24 -14.63 -0.34 -5.18
CA GLY A 24 -15.70 0.15 -6.03
C GLY A 24 -17.05 0.15 -5.34
N THR A 25 -18.09 0.46 -6.11
CA THR A 25 -19.47 0.28 -5.70
C THR A 25 -19.79 -1.21 -5.57
N GLU A 26 -20.85 -1.54 -4.84
CA GLU A 26 -21.32 -2.92 -4.70
C GLU A 26 -21.55 -3.58 -6.07
N THR A 27 -22.19 -2.83 -6.99
CA THR A 27 -22.44 -3.28 -8.37
C THR A 27 -21.14 -3.50 -9.15
N GLY A 28 -20.17 -2.58 -9.03
CA GLY A 28 -18.88 -2.70 -9.70
C GLY A 28 -18.07 -3.90 -9.20
N ILE A 29 -18.03 -4.12 -7.90
CA ILE A 29 -17.37 -5.29 -7.31
C ILE A 29 -18.07 -6.59 -7.71
N GLY A 30 -19.42 -6.64 -7.73
CA GLY A 30 -20.16 -7.80 -8.22
C GLY A 30 -19.76 -8.17 -9.65
N LYS A 31 -19.79 -7.21 -10.58
CA LYS A 31 -19.37 -7.41 -11.98
C LYS A 31 -17.92 -7.89 -12.11
N LEU A 32 -17.01 -7.37 -11.26
CA LEU A 32 -15.62 -7.83 -11.26
C LEU A 32 -15.49 -9.29 -10.82
N LEU A 33 -16.20 -9.69 -9.77
CA LEU A 33 -16.18 -11.07 -9.28
C LEU A 33 -16.73 -12.06 -10.31
N ASP A 34 -17.75 -11.65 -11.08
CA ASP A 34 -18.33 -12.45 -12.17
C ASP A 34 -17.40 -12.54 -13.40
N THR A 35 -16.56 -11.53 -13.62
CA THR A 35 -15.72 -11.43 -14.82
C THR A 35 -14.30 -11.96 -14.62
N LEU A 36 -13.76 -11.83 -13.42
CA LEU A 36 -12.39 -12.24 -13.12
C LEU A 36 -12.29 -13.76 -12.96
N PRO A 37 -11.27 -14.39 -13.59
CA PRO A 37 -11.06 -15.82 -13.41
C PRO A 37 -10.64 -16.13 -11.97
N GLN A 38 -11.11 -17.25 -11.47
CA GLN A 38 -10.66 -17.77 -10.17
C GLN A 38 -9.25 -18.37 -10.31
N ILE A 39 -8.33 -17.89 -9.48
CA ILE A 39 -6.93 -18.33 -9.47
C ILE A 39 -6.58 -18.82 -8.07
N LYS A 40 -6.12 -20.08 -7.97
CA LYS A 40 -5.65 -20.64 -6.70
C LYS A 40 -4.17 -20.32 -6.49
N VAL A 41 -3.87 -19.66 -5.36
CA VAL A 41 -2.49 -19.39 -4.93
C VAL A 41 -2.29 -19.96 -3.53
N GLY A 42 -1.56 -21.05 -3.42
CA GLY A 42 -1.44 -21.79 -2.17
C GLY A 42 -2.79 -22.34 -1.70
N ALA A 43 -3.20 -22.00 -0.48
CA ALA A 43 -4.50 -22.38 0.09
C ALA A 43 -5.62 -21.38 -0.25
N GLN A 44 -5.32 -20.24 -0.87
CA GLN A 44 -6.28 -19.18 -1.16
C GLN A 44 -6.76 -19.20 -2.61
N VAL A 45 -8.00 -18.81 -2.83
CA VAL A 45 -8.59 -18.63 -4.17
C VAL A 45 -8.88 -17.13 -4.35
N TYR A 46 -8.41 -16.58 -5.45
CA TYR A 46 -8.59 -15.18 -5.81
C TYR A 46 -9.55 -15.06 -6.99
N PRO A 47 -10.28 -13.92 -7.13
CA PRO A 47 -10.29 -12.78 -6.23
C PRO A 47 -10.92 -13.10 -4.86
N LEU A 48 -10.40 -12.47 -3.81
CA LEU A 48 -10.98 -12.53 -2.46
C LEU A 48 -11.76 -11.24 -2.21
N ARG A 49 -13.02 -11.38 -1.81
CA ARG A 49 -13.82 -10.25 -1.34
C ARG A 49 -13.48 -9.93 0.11
N SER A 50 -13.05 -8.68 0.36
CA SER A 50 -12.85 -8.19 1.73
C SER A 50 -14.20 -7.82 2.37
N THR A 51 -14.29 -8.01 3.69
CA THR A 51 -15.40 -7.50 4.50
C THR A 51 -15.23 -6.01 4.86
N LEU A 52 -14.04 -5.45 4.64
CA LEU A 52 -13.79 -4.02 4.82
C LEU A 52 -14.39 -3.27 3.64
N ALA A 53 -15.46 -2.52 3.89
CA ALA A 53 -16.14 -1.73 2.89
C ALA A 53 -15.63 -0.27 2.94
N SER A 54 -14.60 0.03 2.16
CA SER A 54 -14.13 1.40 1.97
C SER A 54 -13.61 1.58 0.55
N PRO A 55 -14.06 2.63 -0.17
CA PRO A 55 -13.54 2.95 -1.49
C PRO A 55 -12.22 3.75 -1.40
N ALA A 56 -11.46 3.60 -0.32
CA ALA A 56 -10.21 4.33 -0.11
C ALA A 56 -9.26 4.19 -1.28
N HIS A 57 -8.46 5.21 -1.51
CA HIS A 57 -7.48 5.30 -2.60
C HIS A 57 -8.10 5.16 -4.01
N THR A 58 -9.32 5.65 -4.17
CA THR A 58 -10.04 5.70 -5.46
C THR A 58 -10.78 7.03 -5.59
N PRO A 59 -11.18 7.44 -6.82
CA PRO A 59 -11.99 8.64 -7.01
C PRO A 59 -13.32 8.63 -6.21
N LEU A 60 -13.83 7.45 -5.86
CA LEU A 60 -15.05 7.29 -5.06
C LEU A 60 -14.89 7.79 -3.61
N ALA A 61 -13.67 7.97 -3.13
CA ALA A 61 -13.39 8.53 -1.82
C ALA A 61 -13.43 10.08 -1.79
N GLY A 62 -13.75 10.75 -2.91
CA GLY A 62 -13.83 12.21 -2.99
C GLY A 62 -14.63 12.87 -1.87
N PRO A 63 -15.86 12.46 -1.60
CA PRO A 63 -16.65 13.02 -0.50
C PRO A 63 -15.99 12.86 0.87
N LEU A 64 -15.31 11.73 1.11
CA LEU A 64 -14.58 11.48 2.36
C LEU A 64 -13.35 12.39 2.47
N ALA A 65 -12.62 12.59 1.36
CA ALA A 65 -11.48 13.51 1.31
C ALA A 65 -11.90 14.96 1.57
N SER A 66 -13.04 15.40 1.04
CA SER A 66 -13.61 16.72 1.35
C SER A 66 -13.93 16.86 2.83
N ALA A 67 -14.66 15.90 3.40
CA ALA A 67 -14.97 15.91 4.83
C ALA A 67 -13.71 15.89 5.72
N ALA A 68 -12.68 15.14 5.34
CA ALA A 68 -11.40 15.12 6.05
C ALA A 68 -10.71 16.49 6.03
N ARG A 69 -10.72 17.20 4.90
CA ARG A 69 -10.18 18.58 4.81
C ARG A 69 -10.96 19.54 5.69
N ASP A 70 -12.29 19.46 5.69
CA ASP A 70 -13.14 20.33 6.52
C ASP A 70 -12.89 20.10 8.01
N MET A 71 -12.71 18.85 8.42
CA MET A 71 -12.50 18.48 9.84
C MET A 71 -11.06 18.72 10.30
N LEU A 72 -10.06 18.51 9.46
CA LEU A 72 -8.63 18.47 9.80
C LEU A 72 -7.84 19.64 9.23
N GLY A 73 -8.46 20.49 8.41
CA GLY A 73 -7.77 21.63 7.77
C GLY A 73 -7.24 22.68 8.76
N GLY A 74 -7.71 22.68 10.02
CA GLY A 74 -7.18 23.51 11.10
C GLY A 74 -5.96 22.95 11.83
N LEU A 75 -5.48 21.75 11.48
CA LEU A 75 -4.28 21.20 12.06
C LEU A 75 -3.03 21.95 11.61
N ALA A 76 -2.10 22.18 12.52
CA ALA A 76 -0.78 22.70 12.17
C ALA A 76 0.05 21.58 11.54
N TRP A 77 0.41 21.77 10.27
CA TRP A 77 1.31 20.88 9.55
C TRP A 77 2.74 21.43 9.64
N HIS A 78 3.70 20.52 9.73
CA HIS A 78 5.12 20.85 9.84
C HIS A 78 5.94 19.95 8.93
N GLU A 79 7.17 20.37 8.65
CA GLU A 79 8.15 19.52 8.00
C GLU A 79 8.34 18.24 8.84
N PRO A 80 8.45 17.08 8.21
CA PRO A 80 8.64 15.84 8.93
C PRO A 80 10.03 15.77 9.57
N ALA A 81 10.14 15.37 10.84
CA ALA A 81 11.45 15.17 11.49
C ALA A 81 12.26 14.01 10.89
N THR A 82 11.59 13.09 10.20
CA THR A 82 12.19 11.93 9.52
C THR A 82 11.60 11.87 8.11
N THR A 83 12.40 11.51 7.11
CA THR A 83 11.91 11.37 5.75
C THR A 83 10.72 10.42 5.69
N LEU A 84 9.62 10.88 5.10
CA LEU A 84 8.46 10.06 4.75
C LEU A 84 8.54 9.67 3.28
N ILE A 85 8.03 8.50 2.93
CA ILE A 85 7.87 8.05 1.54
C ILE A 85 6.39 7.78 1.33
N ASP A 86 5.78 8.51 0.41
CA ASP A 86 4.35 8.42 0.15
C ASP A 86 3.98 7.26 -0.80
N GLY A 87 2.69 7.06 -1.04
CA GLY A 87 2.15 6.01 -1.90
C GLY A 87 2.50 6.15 -3.40
N ARG A 88 3.15 7.24 -3.81
CA ARG A 88 3.70 7.44 -5.16
C ARG A 88 5.19 7.11 -5.21
N GLY A 89 5.84 6.93 -4.06
CA GLY A 89 7.28 6.83 -3.90
C GLY A 89 7.97 8.20 -3.81
N VAL A 90 7.22 9.29 -3.63
CA VAL A 90 7.79 10.64 -3.40
C VAL A 90 8.29 10.74 -1.96
N ARG A 91 9.43 11.40 -1.79
CA ARG A 91 10.06 11.63 -0.49
C ARG A 91 9.73 13.02 0.03
N TRP A 92 9.25 13.05 1.23
CA TRP A 92 9.02 14.25 2.02
C TRP A 92 10.14 14.34 3.06
N THR A 93 11.08 15.25 2.84
CA THR A 93 12.29 15.35 3.67
C THR A 93 12.20 16.49 4.68
N PRO A 94 12.97 16.44 5.78
CA PRO A 94 12.97 17.50 6.80
C PRO A 94 13.34 18.88 6.28
N TRP A 95 14.03 18.97 5.14
CA TRP A 95 14.63 20.21 4.61
C TRP A 95 14.04 20.68 3.28
N SER A 96 13.17 19.91 2.66
CA SER A 96 12.61 20.25 1.35
C SER A 96 11.09 20.09 1.25
N THR A 97 10.43 19.72 2.34
CA THR A 97 8.98 19.55 2.37
C THR A 97 8.29 20.88 2.58
N ASP A 98 7.35 21.22 1.70
CA ASP A 98 6.34 22.23 1.99
C ASP A 98 5.21 21.56 2.80
N PRO A 99 4.96 21.99 4.05
CA PRO A 99 3.90 21.42 4.88
C PRO A 99 2.50 21.53 4.26
N ALA A 100 2.23 22.57 3.46
CA ALA A 100 0.95 22.73 2.79
C ALA A 100 0.77 21.69 1.67
N GLU A 101 1.80 21.43 0.89
CA GLU A 101 1.78 20.36 -0.13
C GLU A 101 1.63 18.97 0.50
N LEU A 102 2.28 18.73 1.66
CA LEU A 102 2.14 17.47 2.39
C LEU A 102 0.70 17.28 2.92
N ALA A 103 0.08 18.36 3.42
CA ALA A 103 -1.31 18.34 3.85
C ALA A 103 -2.25 18.05 2.67
N ASP A 104 -2.06 18.74 1.55
CA ASP A 104 -2.86 18.56 0.33
C ASP A 104 -2.75 17.13 -0.23
N TYR A 105 -1.55 16.58 -0.25
CA TYR A 105 -1.37 15.19 -0.61
C TYR A 105 -2.11 14.25 0.35
N THR A 106 -1.91 14.41 1.66
CA THR A 106 -2.42 13.50 2.69
C THR A 106 -3.95 13.50 2.76
N LEU A 107 -4.56 14.69 2.73
CA LEU A 107 -6.02 14.86 2.83
C LEU A 107 -6.73 14.84 1.47
N GLY A 108 -5.98 14.72 0.39
CA GLY A 108 -6.51 14.75 -0.98
C GLY A 108 -6.10 13.55 -1.81
N GLU A 109 -4.97 13.66 -2.51
CA GLU A 109 -4.54 12.68 -3.49
C GLU A 109 -4.35 11.27 -2.88
N GLN A 110 -3.75 11.18 -1.68
CA GLN A 110 -3.59 9.89 -1.00
C GLN A 110 -4.92 9.17 -0.77
N MET A 111 -6.00 9.92 -0.53
CA MET A 111 -7.33 9.34 -0.30
C MET A 111 -8.05 8.96 -1.58
N THR A 112 -7.79 9.67 -2.69
CA THR A 112 -8.59 9.58 -3.93
C THR A 112 -7.87 8.95 -5.11
N ALA A 113 -6.56 8.69 -5.00
CA ALA A 113 -5.75 8.06 -6.03
C ALA A 113 -5.12 6.74 -5.53
N PRO A 114 -4.77 5.80 -6.43
CA PRO A 114 -4.20 4.51 -6.06
C PRO A 114 -2.94 4.64 -5.19
N TYR A 115 -2.93 3.94 -4.06
CA TYR A 115 -1.78 3.86 -3.18
C TYR A 115 -0.81 2.77 -3.64
N ARG A 116 0.35 3.15 -4.14
CA ARG A 116 1.38 2.23 -4.63
C ARG A 116 2.34 1.84 -3.51
N PHE A 117 1.90 0.98 -2.61
CA PHE A 117 2.73 0.50 -1.48
C PHE A 117 4.05 -0.10 -1.96
N GLU A 118 4.00 -0.82 -3.07
CA GLU A 118 5.20 -1.38 -3.71
C GLU A 118 6.24 -0.30 -4.04
N SER A 119 5.82 0.84 -4.60
CA SER A 119 6.71 1.95 -4.95
C SER A 119 7.39 2.53 -3.71
N SER A 120 6.65 2.72 -2.62
CA SER A 120 7.17 3.22 -1.35
C SER A 120 8.26 2.30 -0.79
N VAL A 121 8.00 0.98 -0.78
CA VAL A 121 8.98 0.01 -0.28
C VAL A 121 10.20 -0.07 -1.20
N ARG A 122 10.03 -0.01 -2.53
CA ARG A 122 11.14 0.01 -3.48
C ARG A 122 12.07 1.21 -3.28
N VAL A 123 11.50 2.40 -3.10
CA VAL A 123 12.29 3.61 -2.80
C VAL A 123 13.03 3.43 -1.48
N ALA A 124 12.37 2.93 -0.44
CA ALA A 124 13.02 2.66 0.84
C ALA A 124 14.22 1.70 0.69
N LEU A 125 14.05 0.59 -0.03
CA LEU A 125 15.10 -0.40 -0.23
C LEU A 125 16.27 0.14 -1.05
N ARG A 126 16.00 0.90 -2.11
CA ARG A 126 17.02 1.35 -3.06
C ARG A 126 17.79 2.56 -2.57
N GLU A 127 17.14 3.49 -1.90
CA GLU A 127 17.74 4.77 -1.54
C GLU A 127 18.21 4.84 -0.09
N TYR A 128 17.59 4.09 0.81
CA TYR A 128 17.93 4.10 2.23
C TYR A 128 18.63 2.82 2.70
N ALA A 129 18.59 1.75 1.90
CA ALA A 129 19.23 0.47 2.18
C ALA A 129 19.02 -0.03 3.64
N PRO A 130 17.77 -0.08 4.16
CA PRO A 130 17.51 -0.32 5.56
C PRO A 130 17.97 -1.71 6.01
N ASP A 131 18.49 -1.80 7.23
CA ASP A 131 18.83 -3.09 7.84
C ASP A 131 17.58 -3.85 8.27
N LEU A 132 16.49 -3.14 8.58
CA LEU A 132 15.26 -3.70 9.12
C LEU A 132 14.06 -2.87 8.65
N LEU A 133 13.02 -3.56 8.18
CA LEU A 133 11.69 -3.01 7.99
C LEU A 133 10.83 -3.35 9.21
N VAL A 134 10.33 -2.35 9.90
CA VAL A 134 9.41 -2.51 11.04
C VAL A 134 7.98 -2.24 10.58
N LEU A 135 7.09 -3.18 10.82
CA LEU A 135 5.67 -3.08 10.51
C LEU A 135 4.89 -2.91 11.83
N PRO A 136 4.51 -1.68 12.19
CA PRO A 136 3.90 -1.40 13.50
C PRO A 136 2.57 -2.12 13.74
N GLY A 137 1.86 -2.48 12.68
CA GLY A 137 0.56 -3.12 12.78
C GLY A 137 -0.61 -2.17 12.58
N PRO A 138 -1.84 -2.59 12.87
CA PRO A 138 -2.21 -3.89 13.44
C PRO A 138 -2.05 -5.06 12.46
N GLY A 139 -1.72 -6.23 12.99
CA GLY A 139 -1.60 -7.45 12.20
C GLY A 139 -0.24 -7.65 11.52
N ASN A 140 -0.15 -8.66 10.64
CA ASN A 140 1.09 -9.08 9.98
C ASN A 140 0.97 -9.22 8.44
N GLY A 141 -0.13 -8.74 7.86
CA GLY A 141 -0.43 -8.93 6.42
C GLY A 141 0.64 -8.38 5.48
N LEU A 142 1.29 -7.28 5.84
CA LEU A 142 2.30 -6.63 5.01
C LEU A 142 3.66 -7.35 5.03
N GLY A 143 3.92 -8.27 5.96
CA GLY A 143 5.20 -8.97 6.05
C GLY A 143 5.51 -9.81 4.81
N ALA A 144 4.53 -10.59 4.35
CA ALA A 144 4.66 -11.39 3.13
C ALA A 144 4.81 -10.50 1.87
N ILE A 145 4.11 -9.38 1.84
CA ILE A 145 4.15 -8.39 0.75
C ILE A 145 5.54 -7.75 0.67
N CYS A 146 6.09 -7.27 1.80
CA CYS A 146 7.47 -6.77 1.86
C CYS A 146 8.47 -7.84 1.41
N GLY A 147 8.28 -9.10 1.81
CA GLY A 147 9.10 -10.21 1.38
C GLY A 147 9.07 -10.42 -0.14
N GLN A 148 7.92 -10.33 -0.77
CA GLN A 148 7.80 -10.40 -2.24
C GLN A 148 8.54 -9.26 -2.93
N ILE A 149 8.41 -8.03 -2.43
CA ILE A 149 9.10 -6.86 -2.98
C ILE A 149 10.63 -7.01 -2.81
N ILE A 150 11.10 -7.44 -1.64
CA ILE A 150 12.52 -7.74 -1.37
C ILE A 150 13.08 -8.74 -2.38
N VAL A 151 12.35 -9.81 -2.66
CA VAL A 151 12.74 -10.83 -3.64
C VAL A 151 12.75 -10.29 -5.05
N ALA A 152 11.71 -9.54 -5.44
CA ALA A 152 11.58 -8.93 -6.76
C ALA A 152 12.72 -7.94 -7.05
N GLU A 153 13.11 -7.15 -6.02
CA GLU A 153 14.24 -6.21 -6.10
C GLU A 153 15.62 -6.89 -6.01
N GLY A 154 15.67 -8.16 -5.65
CA GLY A 154 16.94 -8.85 -5.37
C GLY A 154 17.73 -8.21 -4.23
N TYR A 155 17.03 -7.54 -3.31
CA TYR A 155 17.64 -6.78 -2.21
C TYR A 155 18.53 -7.68 -1.37
N ARG A 156 19.76 -7.24 -1.09
CA ARG A 156 20.81 -8.02 -0.40
C ARG A 156 21.04 -9.40 -1.02
N ARG A 157 20.88 -9.52 -2.35
CA ARG A 157 21.02 -10.76 -3.13
C ARG A 157 19.95 -11.82 -2.83
N ILE A 158 18.85 -11.45 -2.17
CA ILE A 158 17.71 -12.32 -1.92
C ILE A 158 16.82 -12.33 -3.17
N ARG A 159 16.85 -13.43 -3.93
CA ARG A 159 16.16 -13.58 -5.22
C ARG A 159 15.17 -14.72 -5.27
N SER A 160 14.82 -15.27 -4.12
CA SER A 160 13.81 -16.34 -4.03
C SER A 160 13.11 -16.31 -2.68
N ARG A 161 11.90 -16.84 -2.64
CA ARG A 161 11.14 -17.02 -1.40
C ARG A 161 11.94 -17.82 -0.36
N LYS A 162 12.58 -18.91 -0.78
CA LYS A 162 13.42 -19.74 0.11
C LYS A 162 14.57 -18.95 0.74
N ALA A 163 15.23 -18.11 -0.07
CA ALA A 163 16.30 -17.25 0.45
C ALA A 163 15.78 -16.20 1.44
N PHE A 164 14.59 -15.63 1.17
CA PHE A 164 13.95 -14.70 2.11
C PHE A 164 13.56 -15.39 3.42
N GLU A 165 12.93 -16.56 3.37
CA GLU A 165 12.57 -17.32 4.56
C GLU A 165 13.79 -17.70 5.41
N ALA A 166 14.89 -18.09 4.77
CA ALA A 166 16.15 -18.36 5.46
C ALA A 166 16.72 -17.11 6.14
N ALA A 167 16.69 -15.96 5.47
CA ALA A 167 17.13 -14.68 6.07
C ALA A 167 16.23 -14.27 7.25
N GLN A 168 14.91 -14.47 7.15
CA GLN A 168 13.96 -14.17 8.21
C GLN A 168 14.13 -15.04 9.47
N SER A 169 14.54 -16.30 9.29
CA SER A 169 14.80 -17.24 10.40
C SER A 169 16.16 -17.02 11.08
N GLY A 170 16.99 -16.13 10.53
CA GLY A 170 18.31 -15.80 11.06
C GLY A 170 18.26 -14.86 12.27
N ARG A 171 19.45 -14.54 12.81
CA ARG A 171 19.59 -13.60 13.95
C ARG A 171 19.24 -12.15 13.60
N ARG A 172 19.20 -11.78 12.33
CA ARG A 172 18.91 -10.43 11.82
C ARG A 172 17.84 -10.53 10.75
N PRO A 173 16.55 -10.68 11.14
CA PRO A 173 15.46 -10.67 10.18
C PRO A 173 15.39 -9.33 9.47
N LEU A 174 14.98 -9.33 8.20
CA LEU A 174 14.82 -8.10 7.41
C LEU A 174 13.49 -7.40 7.66
N VAL A 175 12.48 -8.13 8.09
CA VAL A 175 11.13 -7.62 8.35
C VAL A 175 10.65 -8.11 9.71
N VAL A 176 10.15 -7.19 10.52
CA VAL A 176 9.55 -7.51 11.82
C VAL A 176 8.18 -6.86 11.91
N SER A 177 7.16 -7.67 12.21
CA SER A 177 5.83 -7.18 12.54
C SER A 177 5.68 -7.05 14.06
N MET A 178 5.26 -5.87 14.51
CA MET A 178 4.93 -5.61 15.91
C MET A 178 3.51 -6.12 16.21
N ARG A 179 3.34 -7.43 16.20
CA ARG A 179 2.05 -8.06 16.53
C ARG A 179 1.86 -8.05 18.05
N PRO A 180 0.75 -7.55 18.60
CA PRO A 180 0.40 -7.83 19.99
C PRO A 180 0.32 -9.35 20.17
N ARG A 181 0.93 -9.86 21.24
CA ARG A 181 0.83 -11.25 21.65
C ARG A 181 -0.55 -11.55 22.22
#